data_5828713d13c05f1fae01d33fb626c733
#
_entry.id   5828713d13c05f1fae01d33fb626c733
#
_cell.length_a   1.000
_cell.length_b   1.000
_cell.length_c   1.000
_cell.angle_alpha   90.00
_cell.angle_beta   90.00
_cell.angle_gamma   90.00
#
_symmetry.space_group_name_H-M   'P 1'
#
loop_
_entity.id
_entity.type
_entity.pdbx_description
1 polymer ?
#
loop_
_entity_poly.entity_id
_entity_poly.type
_entity_poly.pdbx_seq_one_letter_code
_entity_poly.pdbx_strand_id
1 'polypeptide(L)'
;MPPFMGQGMCAGIRDASNLAWKIVKCLKRKHDKKILDSYQSERFSNAKEYIETTMRMGEFVNAIESTQITDNISSNQDGTKSMQSIKPKLGPGLGENNDNNRGIIFPQLQMKNGKSLDDKFSKNLLLIIASELKHKSKLSKFPTIIDNEVVGLSKILKSYKSKAIIVRPDRFIFQSCNSVKNFSKFLKKLNNFN
;
A
#
# COMPACT_ATOMS: atom_id res chain seq x y z
N MET A 1 3.94 -8.43 19.72
CA MET A 1 4.20 -9.14 18.43
C MET A 1 5.38 -10.08 18.65
N PRO A 2 5.26 -11.38 18.33
CA PRO A 2 6.36 -12.33 18.46
C PRO A 2 7.58 -11.94 17.62
N PRO A 3 8.81 -12.26 18.05
CA PRO A 3 10.04 -11.72 17.44
C PRO A 3 10.46 -12.38 16.13
N PHE A 4 9.91 -13.56 15.78
CA PHE A 4 10.39 -14.42 14.69
C PHE A 4 10.52 -13.78 13.30
N MET A 5 9.78 -12.72 13.01
CA MET A 5 9.89 -11.99 11.73
C MET A 5 10.50 -10.59 11.88
N GLY A 6 10.88 -10.16 13.07
CA GLY A 6 11.37 -8.81 13.31
C GLY A 6 10.40 -7.68 12.97
N GLN A 7 9.10 -7.97 12.83
CA GLN A 7 8.11 -7.01 12.28
C GLN A 7 7.57 -6.01 13.31
N GLY A 8 7.93 -6.12 14.61
CA GLY A 8 7.41 -5.24 15.66
C GLY A 8 7.71 -3.77 15.41
N MET A 9 8.97 -3.43 15.17
CA MET A 9 9.40 -2.07 14.86
C MET A 9 8.77 -1.58 13.55
N CYS A 10 8.78 -2.40 12.50
CA CYS A 10 8.18 -2.05 11.22
C CYS A 10 6.66 -1.81 11.33
N ALA A 11 5.95 -2.58 12.16
CA ALA A 11 4.54 -2.35 12.44
C ALA A 11 4.33 -1.00 13.13
N GLY A 12 5.12 -0.68 14.15
CA GLY A 12 5.07 0.62 14.83
C GLY A 12 5.34 1.81 13.90
N ILE A 13 6.31 1.69 12.98
CA ILE A 13 6.57 2.72 11.96
C ILE A 13 5.36 2.89 11.03
N ARG A 14 4.72 1.78 10.60
CA ARG A 14 3.51 1.85 9.77
C ARG A 14 2.33 2.45 10.52
N ASP A 15 2.19 2.14 11.81
CA ASP A 15 1.16 2.72 12.68
C ASP A 15 1.35 4.23 12.81
N ALA A 16 2.57 4.67 13.14
CA ALA A 16 2.91 6.08 13.25
C ALA A 16 2.69 6.83 11.92
N SER A 17 3.12 6.26 10.79
CA SER A 17 2.90 6.86 9.47
C SER A 17 1.42 7.00 9.13
N ASN A 18 0.61 5.95 9.39
CA ASN A 18 -0.83 5.99 9.13
C ASN A 18 -1.54 7.02 10.01
N LEU A 19 -1.18 7.10 11.29
CA LEU A 19 -1.78 8.05 12.21
C LEU A 19 -1.37 9.49 11.91
N ALA A 20 -0.08 9.74 11.67
CA ALA A 20 0.46 11.08 11.50
C ALA A 20 -0.21 11.85 10.35
N TRP A 21 -0.32 11.25 9.16
CA TRP A 21 -0.96 11.95 8.05
C TRP A 21 -2.46 12.16 8.26
N LYS A 22 -3.15 11.26 8.98
CA LYS A 22 -4.56 11.39 9.33
C LYS A 22 -4.79 12.54 10.32
N ILE A 23 -3.92 12.68 11.31
CA ILE A 23 -3.95 13.82 12.25
C ILE A 23 -3.79 15.12 11.47
N VAL A 24 -2.77 15.23 10.61
CA VAL A 24 -2.56 16.42 9.79
C VAL A 24 -3.78 16.74 8.91
N LYS A 25 -4.40 15.71 8.34
CA LYS A 25 -5.59 15.88 7.50
C LYS A 25 -6.82 16.31 8.31
N CYS A 26 -7.02 15.69 9.47
CA CYS A 26 -8.11 16.05 10.40
C CYS A 26 -8.02 17.51 10.84
N LEU A 27 -6.82 17.99 11.21
CA LEU A 27 -6.60 19.38 11.60
C LEU A 27 -6.89 20.36 10.46
N LYS A 28 -6.47 20.02 9.22
CA LYS A 28 -6.73 20.86 8.04
C LYS A 28 -8.20 20.91 7.63
N ARG A 29 -8.97 19.85 7.87
CA ARG A 29 -10.39 19.72 7.53
C ARG A 29 -11.34 20.10 8.67
N LYS A 30 -10.96 21.01 9.54
CA LYS A 30 -11.79 21.46 10.67
C LYS A 30 -12.29 20.28 11.53
N HIS A 31 -11.38 19.37 11.85
CA HIS A 31 -11.62 18.23 12.74
C HIS A 31 -12.60 17.16 12.21
N ASP A 32 -12.47 16.78 10.94
CA ASP A 32 -13.21 15.62 10.40
C ASP A 32 -12.73 14.31 11.09
N LYS A 33 -13.42 13.95 12.18
CA LYS A 33 -13.10 12.78 13.02
C LYS A 33 -13.14 11.46 12.25
N LYS A 34 -13.96 11.35 11.19
CA LYS A 34 -14.08 10.12 10.38
C LYS A 34 -12.75 9.68 9.77
N ILE A 35 -11.84 10.63 9.53
CA ILE A 35 -10.48 10.33 9.05
C ILE A 35 -9.70 9.58 10.14
N LEU A 36 -9.81 10.00 11.40
CA LEU A 36 -9.13 9.36 12.53
C LEU A 36 -9.77 8.01 12.89
N ASP A 37 -11.11 7.92 12.85
CA ASP A 37 -11.84 6.68 13.14
C ASP A 37 -11.39 5.53 12.24
N SER A 38 -11.01 5.83 11.00
CA SER A 38 -10.48 4.83 10.07
C SER A 38 -9.11 4.26 10.47
N TYR A 39 -8.40 4.87 11.43
CA TYR A 39 -7.09 4.37 11.88
C TYR A 39 -7.18 2.96 12.45
N GLN A 40 -8.06 2.76 13.40
CA GLN A 40 -8.22 1.46 14.07
C GLN A 40 -8.64 0.37 13.08
N SER A 41 -9.67 0.60 12.26
CA SER A 41 -10.18 -0.41 11.33
C SER A 41 -9.15 -0.79 10.26
N GLU A 42 -8.38 0.17 9.76
CA GLU A 42 -7.33 -0.08 8.77
C GLU A 42 -6.13 -0.82 9.37
N ARG A 43 -5.66 -0.38 10.54
CA ARG A 43 -4.42 -0.90 11.12
C ARG A 43 -4.62 -2.19 11.88
N PHE A 44 -5.76 -2.38 12.53
CA PHE A 44 -6.05 -3.60 13.30
C PHE A 44 -5.95 -4.86 12.42
N SER A 45 -6.65 -4.87 11.28
CA SER A 45 -6.63 -6.03 10.37
C SER A 45 -5.22 -6.30 9.83
N ASN A 46 -4.49 -5.24 9.47
CA ASN A 46 -3.13 -5.34 8.96
C ASN A 46 -2.15 -5.90 10.03
N ALA A 47 -2.23 -5.37 11.26
CA ALA A 47 -1.39 -5.83 12.37
C ALA A 47 -1.73 -7.25 12.79
N LYS A 48 -3.02 -7.60 12.83
CA LYS A 48 -3.49 -8.96 13.15
C LYS A 48 -2.90 -10.00 12.20
N GLU A 49 -2.94 -9.76 10.89
CA GLU A 49 -2.38 -10.69 9.89
C GLU A 49 -0.86 -10.89 10.06
N TYR A 50 -0.12 -9.82 10.41
CA TYR A 50 1.30 -9.96 10.75
C TYR A 50 1.52 -10.81 12.01
N ILE A 51 0.71 -10.61 13.06
CA ILE A 51 0.82 -11.34 14.31
C ILE A 51 0.53 -12.83 14.07
N GLU A 52 -0.59 -13.17 13.42
CA GLU A 52 -0.99 -14.54 13.12
C GLU A 52 0.03 -15.27 12.24
N THR A 53 0.61 -14.58 11.25
CA THR A 53 1.66 -15.18 10.43
C THR A 53 2.94 -15.41 11.22
N THR A 54 3.30 -14.48 12.11
CA THR A 54 4.48 -14.63 12.97
C THR A 54 4.29 -15.77 13.96
N MET A 55 3.09 -15.96 14.50
CA MET A 55 2.76 -17.10 15.37
C MET A 55 2.91 -18.43 14.62
N ARG A 56 2.31 -18.55 13.43
CA ARG A 56 2.45 -19.74 12.57
C ARG A 56 3.91 -20.03 12.22
N MET A 57 4.71 -19.00 12.03
CA MET A 57 6.13 -19.17 11.77
C MET A 57 6.88 -19.70 13.00
N GLY A 58 6.53 -19.24 14.20
CA GLY A 58 7.07 -19.78 15.45
C GLY A 58 6.71 -21.24 15.67
N GLU A 59 5.46 -21.61 15.44
CA GLU A 59 4.99 -23.00 15.47
C GLU A 59 5.76 -23.86 14.48
N PHE A 60 6.01 -23.35 13.29
CA PHE A 60 6.78 -24.04 12.26
C PHE A 60 8.25 -24.25 12.66
N VAL A 61 8.92 -23.26 13.24
CA VAL A 61 10.29 -23.38 13.73
C VAL A 61 10.36 -24.47 14.82
N ASN A 62 9.42 -24.45 15.76
CA ASN A 62 9.34 -25.48 16.81
C ASN A 62 9.02 -26.88 16.23
N ALA A 63 8.21 -26.97 15.17
CA ALA A 63 7.88 -28.24 14.52
C ALA A 63 9.06 -28.81 13.72
N ILE A 64 9.97 -28.01 13.20
CA ILE A 64 11.22 -28.49 12.56
C ILE A 64 12.09 -29.22 13.58
N GLU A 65 12.15 -28.74 14.82
CA GLU A 65 12.87 -29.42 15.90
C GLU A 65 12.22 -30.75 16.28
N SER A 66 10.90 -30.91 16.05
CA SER A 66 10.11 -32.11 16.40
C SER A 66 9.82 -33.07 15.23
N THR A 67 10.50 -32.94 14.09
CA THR A 67 10.38 -33.82 12.90
C THR A 67 9.01 -33.87 12.20
N GLN A 68 8.07 -32.97 12.52
CA GLN A 68 6.79 -32.88 11.83
C GLN A 68 6.79 -31.71 10.84
N ILE A 69 6.91 -32.01 9.56
CA ILE A 69 6.89 -31.03 8.48
C ILE A 69 5.44 -30.79 8.03
N THR A 70 4.95 -29.60 8.09
CA THR A 70 3.61 -29.24 7.60
C THR A 70 3.65 -28.60 6.19
N ASP A 71 2.60 -28.83 5.42
CA ASP A 71 2.46 -28.70 3.96
C ASP A 71 2.52 -27.27 3.35
N ASN A 72 2.90 -26.24 4.10
CA ASN A 72 2.82 -24.84 3.63
C ASN A 72 4.14 -24.23 3.14
N ILE A 73 5.09 -25.07 2.76
CA ILE A 73 6.40 -24.61 2.27
C ILE A 73 6.54 -25.02 0.80
N SER A 74 6.68 -24.03 -0.09
CA SER A 74 7.12 -24.32 -1.43
C SER A 74 8.61 -24.68 -1.42
N SER A 75 8.94 -25.90 -1.82
CA SER A 75 10.31 -26.28 -2.10
C SER A 75 10.72 -25.79 -3.47
N ASN A 76 11.86 -25.09 -3.56
CA ASN A 76 12.48 -24.73 -4.82
C ASN A 76 13.15 -25.99 -5.43
N GLN A 77 13.47 -25.95 -6.72
CA GLN A 77 14.12 -27.07 -7.44
C GLN A 77 15.48 -27.48 -6.84
N ASP A 78 16.11 -26.62 -6.05
CA ASP A 78 17.37 -26.83 -5.34
C ASP A 78 17.20 -27.39 -3.92
N GLY A 79 15.99 -27.74 -3.52
CA GLY A 79 15.68 -28.24 -2.18
C GLY A 79 15.60 -27.17 -1.10
N THR A 80 15.83 -25.90 -1.43
CA THR A 80 15.66 -24.80 -0.48
C THR A 80 14.18 -24.52 -0.25
N LYS A 81 13.77 -24.38 1.00
CA LYS A 81 12.41 -23.99 1.38
C LYS A 81 12.32 -22.49 1.54
N SER A 82 11.50 -21.83 0.73
CA SER A 82 11.27 -20.41 0.84
C SER A 82 9.86 -20.10 1.30
N MET A 83 9.74 -19.16 2.22
CA MET A 83 8.46 -18.64 2.66
C MET A 83 8.17 -17.31 1.95
N GLN A 84 7.00 -17.18 1.33
CA GLN A 84 6.63 -15.92 0.70
C GLN A 84 6.50 -14.80 1.74
N SER A 85 7.12 -13.65 1.45
CA SER A 85 6.93 -12.45 2.27
C SER A 85 5.48 -11.99 2.22
N ILE A 86 4.84 -11.95 3.38
CA ILE A 86 3.48 -11.43 3.50
C ILE A 86 3.47 -9.91 3.31
N LYS A 87 2.43 -9.44 2.64
CA LYS A 87 2.16 -8.01 2.44
C LYS A 87 0.71 -7.71 2.80
N PRO A 88 0.36 -7.73 4.09
CA PRO A 88 -1.01 -7.53 4.53
C PRO A 88 -1.56 -6.20 4.04
N LYS A 89 -2.81 -6.23 3.58
CA LYS A 89 -3.54 -5.02 3.20
C LYS A 89 -4.03 -4.29 4.44
N LEU A 90 -4.30 -2.99 4.27
CA LEU A 90 -5.10 -2.27 5.27
C LEU A 90 -6.52 -2.84 5.32
N GLY A 91 -7.07 -2.91 6.51
CA GLY A 91 -8.48 -3.23 6.73
C GLY A 91 -9.44 -2.20 6.12
N PRO A 92 -10.76 -2.35 6.30
CA PRO A 92 -11.76 -1.39 5.84
C PRO A 92 -11.48 0.01 6.37
N GLY A 93 -11.70 1.04 5.55
CA GLY A 93 -11.42 2.42 5.98
C GLY A 93 -11.57 3.42 4.84
N LEU A 94 -10.63 4.35 4.73
CA LEU A 94 -10.66 5.39 3.70
C LEU A 94 -10.49 4.81 2.29
N GLY A 95 -11.28 5.33 1.35
CA GLY A 95 -11.34 4.87 -0.04
C GLY A 95 -12.48 3.91 -0.31
N GLU A 96 -12.56 3.37 -1.52
CA GLU A 96 -13.61 2.41 -1.92
C GLU A 96 -13.23 0.98 -1.53
N ASN A 97 -14.06 0.34 -0.72
CA ASN A 97 -13.78 -1.02 -0.25
C ASN A 97 -13.86 -2.09 -1.36
N ASN A 98 -14.52 -1.78 -2.48
CA ASN A 98 -14.61 -2.67 -3.66
C ASN A 98 -13.42 -2.54 -4.63
N ASP A 99 -12.47 -1.65 -4.36
CA ASP A 99 -11.23 -1.58 -5.12
C ASP A 99 -10.23 -2.62 -4.60
N ASN A 100 -9.96 -3.65 -5.39
CA ASN A 100 -9.05 -4.74 -5.04
C ASN A 100 -7.60 -4.28 -4.75
N ASN A 101 -7.20 -3.12 -5.23
CA ASN A 101 -5.87 -2.56 -5.01
C ASN A 101 -5.80 -1.69 -3.74
N ARG A 102 -6.95 -1.26 -3.19
CA ARG A 102 -6.98 -0.45 -1.98
C ARG A 102 -6.29 -1.14 -0.81
N GLY A 103 -5.52 -0.38 -0.07
CA GLY A 103 -4.82 -0.88 1.12
C GLY A 103 -3.59 -1.72 0.85
N ILE A 104 -3.22 -1.96 -0.41
CA ILE A 104 -1.92 -2.56 -0.76
C ILE A 104 -0.83 -1.50 -0.54
N ILE A 105 0.30 -1.92 0.05
CA ILE A 105 1.48 -1.06 0.12
C ILE A 105 2.08 -0.88 -1.28
N PHE A 106 2.23 0.38 -1.71
CA PHE A 106 2.82 0.67 -3.02
C PHE A 106 4.33 0.40 -2.97
N PRO A 107 4.90 -0.29 -3.97
CA PRO A 107 6.31 -0.65 -3.96
C PRO A 107 7.21 0.58 -4.06
N GLN A 108 8.39 0.48 -3.46
CA GLN A 108 9.45 1.46 -3.64
C GLN A 108 10.09 1.26 -5.02
N LEU A 109 10.18 2.36 -5.78
CA LEU A 109 10.71 2.36 -7.13
C LEU A 109 11.74 3.48 -7.28
N GLN A 110 12.58 3.35 -8.30
CA GLN A 110 13.58 4.35 -8.65
C GLN A 110 13.09 5.16 -9.85
N MET A 111 13.23 6.48 -9.78
CA MET A 111 13.00 7.37 -10.91
C MET A 111 14.13 7.27 -11.94
N LYS A 112 13.87 7.56 -13.20
CA LYS A 112 14.89 7.52 -14.26
C LYS A 112 16.06 8.49 -14.03
N ASN A 113 15.87 9.53 -13.24
CA ASN A 113 16.93 10.47 -12.85
C ASN A 113 17.77 10.00 -11.64
N GLY A 114 17.64 8.73 -11.22
CA GLY A 114 18.37 8.13 -10.12
C GLY A 114 17.82 8.41 -8.72
N LYS A 115 16.85 9.33 -8.58
CA LYS A 115 16.23 9.64 -7.29
C LYS A 115 15.23 8.55 -6.88
N SER A 116 14.98 8.43 -5.58
CA SER A 116 13.92 7.56 -5.09
C SER A 116 12.54 8.14 -5.42
N LEU A 117 11.58 7.26 -5.75
CA LEU A 117 10.18 7.67 -5.84
C LEU A 117 9.67 8.21 -4.50
N ASP A 118 10.29 7.79 -3.38
CA ASP A 118 9.96 8.25 -2.04
C ASP A 118 10.12 9.76 -1.87
N ASP A 119 11.09 10.37 -2.58
CA ASP A 119 11.30 11.83 -2.55
C ASP A 119 10.10 12.62 -3.10
N LYS A 120 9.20 11.94 -3.82
CA LYS A 120 7.97 12.54 -4.37
C LYS A 120 6.76 12.41 -3.44
N PHE A 121 6.84 11.49 -2.46
CA PHE A 121 5.80 11.39 -1.46
C PHE A 121 5.90 12.56 -0.49
N SER A 122 4.86 13.35 -0.47
CA SER A 122 4.72 14.51 0.40
C SER A 122 3.64 14.24 1.45
N LYS A 123 3.26 15.29 2.18
CA LYS A 123 2.13 15.27 3.12
C LYS A 123 0.76 15.05 2.45
N ASN A 124 0.72 15.01 1.11
CA ASN A 124 -0.50 14.89 0.31
C ASN A 124 -0.57 13.54 -0.41
N LEU A 125 -1.73 13.26 -1.00
CA LEU A 125 -1.89 12.13 -1.91
C LEU A 125 -1.02 12.33 -3.16
N LEU A 126 -0.47 11.24 -3.70
CA LEU A 126 0.30 11.21 -4.94
C LEU A 126 -0.50 10.50 -6.03
N LEU A 127 -0.72 11.15 -7.15
CA LEU A 127 -1.35 10.54 -8.33
C LEU A 127 -0.27 9.91 -9.22
N ILE A 128 -0.44 8.66 -9.53
CA ILE A 128 0.40 7.90 -10.47
C ILE A 128 -0.47 7.51 -11.65
N ILE A 129 -0.02 7.80 -12.87
CA ILE A 129 -0.80 7.59 -14.09
C ILE A 129 0.00 6.92 -15.20
N ALA A 130 -0.69 6.17 -16.05
CA ALA A 130 -0.17 5.75 -17.34
C ALA A 130 -0.01 6.96 -18.29
N SER A 131 0.97 6.91 -19.18
CA SER A 131 1.32 7.99 -20.11
C SER A 131 0.14 8.45 -20.97
N GLU A 132 -0.77 7.54 -21.31
CA GLU A 132 -1.98 7.84 -22.07
C GLU A 132 -2.95 8.81 -21.36
N LEU A 133 -2.82 8.96 -20.04
CA LEU A 133 -3.65 9.87 -19.23
C LEU A 133 -3.01 11.24 -19.01
N LYS A 134 -1.80 11.48 -19.52
CA LYS A 134 -1.03 12.71 -19.30
C LYS A 134 -1.84 13.99 -19.58
N HIS A 135 -2.56 14.03 -20.68
CA HIS A 135 -3.36 15.22 -21.04
C HIS A 135 -4.51 15.49 -20.08
N LYS A 136 -5.09 14.43 -19.50
CA LYS A 136 -6.20 14.51 -18.55
C LYS A 136 -5.74 14.81 -17.12
N SER A 137 -4.47 14.61 -16.81
CA SER A 137 -3.91 14.82 -15.46
C SER A 137 -3.84 16.31 -15.06
N LYS A 138 -3.90 17.23 -16.02
CA LYS A 138 -3.99 18.68 -15.76
C LYS A 138 -5.18 19.08 -14.88
N LEU A 139 -6.20 18.22 -14.79
CA LEU A 139 -7.36 18.40 -13.91
C LEU A 139 -7.10 17.95 -12.46
N SER A 140 -5.95 17.35 -12.18
CA SER A 140 -5.58 16.87 -10.86
C SER A 140 -5.09 18.03 -9.98
N LYS A 141 -5.56 18.03 -8.72
CA LYS A 141 -5.03 18.88 -7.65
C LYS A 141 -3.86 18.23 -6.90
N PHE A 142 -3.48 17.01 -7.28
CA PHE A 142 -2.44 16.24 -6.61
C PHE A 142 -1.12 16.31 -7.38
N PRO A 143 0.03 16.22 -6.70
CA PRO A 143 1.29 15.88 -7.33
C PRO A 143 1.11 14.64 -8.21
N THR A 144 1.60 14.70 -9.44
CA THR A 144 1.38 13.63 -10.43
C THR A 144 2.70 13.10 -10.94
N ILE A 145 2.79 11.78 -11.03
CA ILE A 145 3.90 11.03 -11.64
C ILE A 145 3.36 10.24 -12.83
N ILE A 146 4.10 10.30 -13.94
CA ILE A 146 3.77 9.54 -15.14
C ILE A 146 4.63 8.27 -15.17
N ASP A 147 4.07 7.19 -15.65
CA ASP A 147 4.73 5.87 -15.62
C ASP A 147 6.08 5.83 -16.36
N ASN A 148 6.28 6.67 -17.36
CA ASN A 148 7.54 6.77 -18.08
C ASN A 148 8.65 7.51 -17.32
N GLU A 149 8.37 8.13 -16.19
CA GLU A 149 9.35 8.82 -15.33
C GLU A 149 10.04 7.88 -14.33
N VAL A 150 9.46 6.69 -14.11
CA VAL A 150 9.87 5.75 -13.08
C VAL A 150 10.18 4.38 -13.68
N VAL A 151 11.29 3.78 -13.25
CA VAL A 151 11.73 2.46 -13.75
C VAL A 151 10.72 1.38 -13.32
N GLY A 152 10.22 0.62 -14.29
CA GLY A 152 9.31 -0.50 -14.05
C GLY A 152 7.85 -0.11 -13.67
N LEU A 153 7.51 1.17 -13.57
CA LEU A 153 6.18 1.60 -13.14
C LEU A 153 5.06 1.16 -14.08
N SER A 154 5.31 1.13 -15.40
CA SER A 154 4.34 0.61 -16.37
C SER A 154 4.00 -0.87 -16.13
N LYS A 155 4.98 -1.69 -15.71
CA LYS A 155 4.75 -3.10 -15.34
C LYS A 155 3.90 -3.19 -14.07
N ILE A 156 4.16 -2.33 -13.10
CA ILE A 156 3.39 -2.25 -11.84
C ILE A 156 1.93 -1.86 -12.12
N LEU A 157 1.69 -0.82 -12.93
CA LEU A 157 0.32 -0.45 -13.31
C LEU A 157 -0.42 -1.59 -14.00
N LYS A 158 0.26 -2.32 -14.89
CA LYS A 158 -0.31 -3.51 -15.56
C LYS A 158 -0.64 -4.63 -14.55
N SER A 159 0.24 -4.92 -13.59
CA SER A 159 -0.01 -5.95 -12.57
C SER A 159 -1.22 -5.63 -11.68
N TYR A 160 -1.45 -4.35 -11.41
CA TYR A 160 -2.64 -3.87 -10.70
C TYR A 160 -3.86 -3.70 -11.61
N LYS A 161 -3.77 -4.04 -12.91
CA LYS A 161 -4.83 -3.83 -13.91
C LYS A 161 -5.38 -2.41 -13.88
N SER A 162 -4.50 -1.41 -13.67
CA SER A 162 -4.88 -0.01 -13.44
C SER A 162 -4.18 0.94 -14.41
N LYS A 163 -4.86 2.01 -14.77
CA LYS A 163 -4.34 3.12 -15.57
C LYS A 163 -3.94 4.32 -14.70
N ALA A 164 -4.53 4.42 -13.52
CA ALA A 164 -4.19 5.41 -12.52
C ALA A 164 -4.30 4.83 -11.12
N ILE A 165 -3.42 5.27 -10.23
CA ILE A 165 -3.40 4.89 -8.81
C ILE A 165 -3.18 6.15 -7.99
N ILE A 166 -3.93 6.31 -6.91
CA ILE A 166 -3.64 7.28 -5.86
C ILE A 166 -2.95 6.58 -4.72
N VAL A 167 -1.80 7.09 -4.33
CA VAL A 167 -1.02 6.60 -3.19
C VAL A 167 -1.08 7.62 -2.06
N ARG A 168 -1.29 7.14 -0.84
CA ARG A 168 -1.36 7.92 0.39
C ARG A 168 0.04 8.30 0.89
N PRO A 169 0.15 9.29 1.80
CA PRO A 169 1.43 9.63 2.43
C PRO A 169 2.11 8.46 3.17
N ASP A 170 1.32 7.52 3.71
CA ASP A 170 1.78 6.30 4.37
C ASP A 170 2.07 5.14 3.40
N ARG A 171 2.17 5.43 2.10
CA ARG A 171 2.55 4.51 1.02
C ARG A 171 1.50 3.46 0.65
N PHE A 172 0.34 3.45 1.25
CA PHE A 172 -0.72 2.55 0.84
C PHE A 172 -1.54 3.13 -0.32
N ILE A 173 -2.01 2.25 -1.20
CA ILE A 173 -2.93 2.62 -2.27
C ILE A 173 -4.25 3.05 -1.65
N PHE A 174 -4.66 4.28 -1.96
CA PHE A 174 -5.94 4.83 -1.56
C PHE A 174 -7.06 4.34 -2.47
N GLN A 175 -6.83 4.45 -3.77
CA GLN A 175 -7.79 4.03 -4.80
C GLN A 175 -7.11 3.87 -6.15
N SER A 176 -7.67 3.01 -7.01
CA SER A 176 -7.20 2.79 -8.37
C SER A 176 -8.29 3.02 -9.41
N CYS A 177 -7.88 3.25 -10.67
CA CYS A 177 -8.76 3.43 -11.81
C CYS A 177 -8.21 2.61 -12.99
N ASN A 178 -9.05 1.71 -13.52
CA ASN A 178 -8.68 0.82 -14.61
C ASN A 178 -9.06 1.35 -16.00
N SER A 179 -9.84 2.43 -16.09
CA SER A 179 -10.41 2.92 -17.34
C SER A 179 -10.08 4.38 -17.62
N VAL A 180 -9.63 4.66 -18.83
CA VAL A 180 -9.43 6.02 -19.35
C VAL A 180 -10.74 6.82 -19.38
N LYS A 181 -11.87 6.13 -19.66
CA LYS A 181 -13.21 6.76 -19.71
C LYS A 181 -13.64 7.25 -18.33
N ASN A 182 -13.35 6.49 -17.29
CA ASN A 182 -13.75 6.79 -15.92
C ASN A 182 -12.78 7.73 -15.18
N PHE A 183 -11.64 8.05 -15.76
CA PHE A 183 -10.57 8.81 -15.09
C PHE A 183 -11.02 10.21 -14.64
N SER A 184 -11.80 10.93 -15.45
CA SER A 184 -12.30 12.25 -15.05
C SER A 184 -13.26 12.19 -13.87
N LYS A 185 -14.14 11.17 -13.81
CA LYS A 185 -15.02 10.93 -12.66
C LYS A 185 -14.20 10.55 -11.40
N PHE A 186 -13.20 9.70 -11.58
CA PHE A 186 -12.24 9.33 -10.54
C PHE A 186 -11.54 10.54 -9.94
N LEU A 187 -10.99 11.46 -10.77
CA LEU A 187 -10.35 12.68 -10.29
C LEU A 187 -11.32 13.63 -9.57
N LYS A 188 -12.52 13.83 -10.09
CA LYS A 188 -13.53 14.69 -9.43
C LYS A 188 -13.82 14.20 -8.01
N LYS A 189 -14.02 12.88 -7.84
CA LYS A 189 -14.27 12.29 -6.53
C LYS A 189 -13.10 12.51 -5.56
N LEU A 190 -11.87 12.35 -6.05
CA LEU A 190 -10.66 12.52 -5.24
C LEU A 190 -10.37 13.98 -4.91
N ASN A 191 -10.63 14.91 -5.83
CA ASN A 191 -10.46 16.34 -5.57
C ASN A 191 -11.35 16.84 -4.42
N ASN A 192 -12.48 16.18 -4.17
CA ASN A 192 -13.36 16.46 -3.03
C ASN A 192 -12.84 15.88 -1.71
N PHE A 193 -11.87 14.95 -1.78
CA PHE A 193 -11.21 14.40 -0.59
C PHE A 193 -10.10 15.31 -0.06
N ASN A 194 -9.65 16.28 -0.85
CA ASN A 194 -8.56 17.20 -0.48
C ASN A 194 -9.11 18.43 0.32
#